data_05757ebd271ebcd69f38488f9d60ef7d
#
_entry.id   05757ebd271ebcd69f38488f9d60ef7d
#
_cell.length_a   1.000
_cell.length_b   1.000
_cell.length_c   1.000
_cell.angle_alpha   90.00
_cell.angle_beta   90.00
_cell.angle_gamma   90.00
#
_symmetry.space_group_name_H-M   'P 1'
#
loop_
_entity.id
_entity.type
_entity.pdbx_description
1 polymer ?
#
loop_
_entity_poly.entity_id
_entity_poly.type
_entity_poly.pdbx_seq_one_letter_code
_entity_poly.pdbx_strand_id
1 'polypeptide(L)'
;DLVRSRGLGDVYKRQLMMGPLLARFGKAVVAEPGGDKIGRRRLDTHFLGFKNLGAEFNSDDERHVYNIEAEKLHGTYMLLDEASVTGTANVVMAAVLAEGTTTIYNAACEPYIQQLCHLLNAMGANISGIASNLLTIVGVEKLHGATHRILPDMIEVGSFIGMAAMVGDGIRIKDCAVKQLGVIPDAFRRLGVQIDVDGDDLYIPHQSHYVVDSFIDGSIMTLADAPWPGLTPDLLSVLIVVATQARGSVLVHQKMFE
;
A
#
# COMPACT_ATOMS: atom_id res chain seq x y z
N ASP A 1 -5.91 28.83 5.52
CA ASP A 1 -4.50 28.77 5.95
C ASP A 1 -3.93 27.41 5.57
N LEU A 2 -3.07 27.43 4.55
CA LEU A 2 -2.26 26.27 4.15
C LEU A 2 -1.25 26.02 5.27
N VAL A 3 -1.45 24.98 6.05
CA VAL A 3 -0.48 24.55 7.07
C VAL A 3 0.80 24.11 6.34
N ARG A 4 1.80 24.97 6.37
CA ARG A 4 3.16 24.65 5.93
C ARG A 4 3.86 23.85 7.03
N SER A 5 3.69 22.53 7.07
CA SER A 5 4.56 21.68 7.86
C SER A 5 5.71 21.18 6.97
N ARG A 6 6.95 21.40 7.43
CA ARG A 6 8.18 20.94 6.75
C ARG A 6 8.68 19.69 7.47
N GLY A 7 8.15 18.50 7.12
CA GLY A 7 8.65 17.24 7.62
C GLY A 7 8.96 16.27 6.48
N LEU A 8 10.05 15.52 6.56
CA LEU A 8 10.51 14.56 5.53
C LEU A 8 9.48 13.48 5.16
N GLY A 9 8.51 13.17 6.05
CA GLY A 9 7.44 12.20 5.78
C GLY A 9 6.18 12.78 5.15
N ASP A 10 6.11 14.11 4.97
CA ASP A 10 4.86 14.83 4.70
C ASP A 10 4.48 14.90 3.22
N VAL A 11 5.44 14.66 2.34
CA VAL A 11 5.34 15.05 0.94
C VAL A 11 4.43 14.13 0.13
N TYR A 12 4.51 12.81 0.33
CA TYR A 12 3.69 11.84 -0.39
C TYR A 12 2.33 11.59 0.27
N LYS A 13 2.24 11.70 1.59
CA LYS A 13 1.01 11.43 2.34
C LYS A 13 -0.05 12.51 2.15
N ARG A 14 0.33 13.75 1.83
CA ARG A 14 -0.61 14.85 1.55
C ARG A 14 -1.46 14.60 0.31
N GLN A 15 -0.95 13.85 -0.65
CA GLN A 15 -1.71 13.49 -1.85
C GLN A 15 -2.95 12.67 -1.52
N LEU A 16 -2.93 11.88 -0.44
CA LEU A 16 -4.10 11.15 0.03
C LEU A 16 -5.23 12.03 0.54
N MET A 17 -4.98 13.34 0.74
CA MET A 17 -6.02 14.30 1.09
C MET A 17 -6.86 14.74 -0.12
N MET A 18 -6.40 14.52 -1.36
CA MET A 18 -7.10 14.96 -2.56
C MET A 18 -8.49 14.32 -2.68
N GLY A 19 -8.58 13.00 -2.54
CA GLY A 19 -9.85 12.27 -2.62
C GLY A 19 -10.89 12.75 -1.61
N PRO A 20 -10.61 12.75 -0.30
CA PRO A 20 -11.53 13.22 0.72
C PRO A 20 -11.92 14.70 0.58
N LEU A 21 -10.99 15.57 0.23
CA LEU A 21 -11.27 17.00 0.03
C LEU A 21 -12.19 17.22 -1.17
N LEU A 22 -11.89 16.55 -2.28
CA LEU A 22 -12.71 16.63 -3.48
C LEU A 22 -14.12 16.11 -3.23
N ALA A 23 -14.24 14.92 -2.60
CA ALA A 23 -15.54 14.33 -2.29
C ALA A 23 -16.39 15.19 -1.36
N ARG A 24 -15.77 15.84 -0.37
CA ARG A 24 -16.50 16.60 0.66
C ARG A 24 -16.77 18.05 0.28
N PHE A 25 -15.84 18.68 -0.44
CA PHE A 25 -15.87 20.12 -0.68
C PHE A 25 -15.95 20.48 -2.18
N GLY A 26 -15.93 19.50 -3.07
CA GLY A 26 -15.87 19.71 -4.52
C GLY A 26 -14.55 20.31 -5.01
N LYS A 27 -13.58 20.49 -4.08
CA LYS A 27 -12.30 21.14 -4.37
C LYS A 27 -11.18 20.60 -3.52
N ALA A 28 -10.03 20.36 -4.14
CA ALA A 28 -8.78 20.06 -3.45
C ALA A 28 -7.64 20.91 -4.02
N VAL A 29 -6.88 21.55 -3.13
CA VAL A 29 -5.65 22.29 -3.50
C VAL A 29 -4.51 21.69 -2.70
N VAL A 30 -3.56 21.06 -3.38
CA VAL A 30 -2.48 20.31 -2.75
C VAL A 30 -1.15 20.76 -3.35
N ALA A 31 -0.16 21.03 -2.48
CA ALA A 31 1.17 21.37 -2.96
C ALA A 31 1.77 20.21 -3.79
N GLU A 32 2.50 20.56 -4.83
CA GLU A 32 3.28 19.60 -5.58
C GLU A 32 4.20 18.83 -4.63
N PRO A 33 4.37 17.51 -4.86
CA PRO A 33 5.26 16.73 -4.03
C PRO A 33 6.69 17.25 -4.17
N GLY A 34 7.27 17.70 -3.07
CA GLY A 34 8.71 17.93 -2.95
C GLY A 34 9.34 16.72 -2.26
N GLY A 35 10.65 16.68 -2.14
CA GLY A 35 11.40 15.65 -1.45
C GLY A 35 12.47 15.00 -2.32
N ASP A 36 13.09 13.94 -1.83
CA ASP A 36 14.14 13.25 -2.53
C ASP A 36 13.62 12.65 -3.85
N LYS A 37 14.37 12.85 -4.92
CA LYS A 37 14.06 12.29 -6.23
C LYS A 37 14.39 10.79 -6.26
N ILE A 38 13.54 9.98 -5.62
CA ILE A 38 13.63 8.52 -5.67
C ILE A 38 12.79 8.05 -6.88
N GLY A 39 13.38 8.12 -8.08
CA GLY A 39 12.70 7.70 -9.31
C GLY A 39 11.57 8.63 -9.76
N ARG A 40 10.93 8.29 -10.88
CA ARG A 40 9.74 8.99 -11.38
C ARG A 40 8.50 8.40 -10.70
N ARG A 41 7.97 9.08 -9.70
CA ARG A 41 6.65 8.75 -9.16
C ARG A 41 5.60 9.59 -9.88
N ARG A 42 4.90 8.97 -10.80
CA ARG A 42 3.81 9.63 -11.52
C ARG A 42 2.58 9.72 -10.63
N LEU A 43 1.87 10.85 -10.72
CA LEU A 43 0.58 11.05 -10.10
C LEU A 43 -0.57 10.85 -11.11
N ASP A 44 -0.22 10.40 -12.31
CA ASP A 44 -1.17 10.25 -13.41
C ASP A 44 -2.38 9.39 -13.01
N THR A 45 -2.15 8.26 -12.33
CA THR A 45 -3.24 7.38 -11.86
C THR A 45 -4.23 8.10 -10.95
N HIS A 46 -3.76 9.00 -10.05
CA HIS A 46 -4.64 9.80 -9.20
C HIS A 46 -5.51 10.75 -10.05
N PHE A 47 -4.87 11.50 -10.94
CA PHE A 47 -5.56 12.49 -11.76
C PHE A 47 -6.49 11.85 -12.79
N LEU A 48 -6.07 10.74 -13.42
CA LEU A 48 -6.94 9.96 -14.31
C LEU A 48 -8.17 9.43 -13.57
N GLY A 49 -7.98 8.93 -12.34
CA GLY A 49 -9.09 8.49 -11.50
C GLY A 49 -10.09 9.62 -11.20
N PHE A 50 -9.61 10.79 -10.78
CA PHE A 50 -10.47 11.95 -10.52
C PHE A 50 -11.14 12.47 -11.77
N LYS A 51 -10.43 12.54 -12.90
CA LYS A 51 -10.98 12.94 -14.19
C LYS A 51 -12.10 11.99 -14.64
N ASN A 52 -11.92 10.69 -14.45
CA ASN A 52 -12.96 9.72 -14.75
C ASN A 52 -14.21 9.90 -13.88
N LEU A 53 -14.06 10.37 -12.64
CA LEU A 53 -15.17 10.75 -11.77
C LEU A 53 -15.81 12.11 -12.13
N GLY A 54 -15.30 12.82 -13.14
CA GLY A 54 -15.81 14.09 -13.61
C GLY A 54 -15.14 15.33 -13.02
N ALA A 55 -13.99 15.19 -12.35
CA ALA A 55 -13.23 16.33 -11.85
C ALA A 55 -12.32 16.93 -12.93
N GLU A 56 -12.12 18.24 -12.84
CA GLU A 56 -11.13 18.98 -13.62
C GLU A 56 -9.83 19.12 -12.83
N PHE A 57 -8.72 19.08 -13.55
CA PHE A 57 -7.38 19.21 -12.99
C PHE A 57 -6.66 20.38 -13.64
N ASN A 58 -6.00 21.20 -12.82
CA ASN A 58 -5.13 22.28 -13.25
C ASN A 58 -3.88 22.36 -12.36
N SER A 59 -2.71 22.53 -12.97
CA SER A 59 -1.45 22.79 -12.29
C SER A 59 -1.18 24.30 -12.27
N ASP A 60 -0.81 24.83 -11.11
CA ASP A 60 -0.33 26.20 -10.95
C ASP A 60 1.18 26.13 -10.70
N ASP A 61 1.95 26.26 -11.77
CA ASP A 61 3.41 26.10 -11.73
C ASP A 61 4.09 27.25 -10.95
N GLU A 62 3.46 28.42 -10.85
CA GLU A 62 4.02 29.56 -10.07
C GLU A 62 3.92 29.29 -8.56
N ARG A 63 2.81 28.67 -8.14
CA ARG A 63 2.56 28.34 -6.72
C ARG A 63 3.00 26.95 -6.34
N HIS A 64 3.38 26.12 -7.31
CA HIS A 64 3.68 24.71 -7.13
C HIS A 64 2.53 23.96 -6.43
N VAL A 65 1.32 24.10 -6.95
CA VAL A 65 0.14 23.40 -6.43
C VAL A 65 -0.70 22.78 -7.54
N TYR A 66 -1.33 21.68 -7.19
CA TYR A 66 -2.37 21.04 -7.98
C TYR A 66 -3.74 21.51 -7.50
N ASN A 67 -4.57 21.97 -8.42
CA ASN A 67 -5.96 22.30 -8.19
C ASN A 67 -6.85 21.26 -8.84
N ILE A 68 -7.74 20.66 -8.07
CA ILE A 68 -8.69 19.66 -8.53
C ILE A 68 -10.06 20.13 -8.09
N GLU A 69 -11.00 20.24 -9.04
CA GLU A 69 -12.34 20.77 -8.78
C GLU A 69 -13.39 19.89 -9.47
N ALA A 70 -14.52 19.71 -8.84
CA ALA A 70 -15.71 19.09 -9.42
C ALA A 70 -16.95 19.74 -8.83
N GLU A 71 -17.91 20.12 -9.66
CA GLU A 71 -19.23 20.50 -9.18
C GLU A 71 -19.91 19.29 -8.52
N LYS A 72 -19.78 18.11 -9.14
CA LYS A 72 -20.29 16.85 -8.65
C LYS A 72 -19.46 15.70 -9.19
N LEU A 73 -19.21 14.70 -8.35
CA LEU A 73 -18.56 13.47 -8.78
C LEU A 73 -19.60 12.45 -9.24
N HIS A 74 -19.29 11.73 -10.33
CA HIS A 74 -20.15 10.70 -10.91
C HIS A 74 -19.44 9.37 -11.00
N GLY A 75 -20.13 8.32 -10.58
CA GLY A 75 -19.66 6.96 -10.70
C GLY A 75 -19.46 6.55 -12.15
N THR A 76 -18.40 5.80 -12.40
CA THR A 76 -18.03 5.31 -13.73
C THR A 76 -17.24 4.00 -13.64
N TYR A 77 -17.11 3.31 -14.76
CA TYR A 77 -16.13 2.25 -14.91
C TYR A 77 -14.77 2.83 -15.26
N MET A 78 -13.73 2.41 -14.55
CA MET A 78 -12.36 2.78 -14.88
C MET A 78 -11.41 1.59 -14.77
N LEU A 79 -10.45 1.52 -15.69
CA LEU A 79 -9.29 0.67 -15.63
C LEU A 79 -8.10 1.54 -15.24
N LEU A 80 -7.48 1.26 -14.08
CA LEU A 80 -6.27 1.95 -13.68
C LEU A 80 -5.08 1.45 -14.51
N ASP A 81 -4.23 2.36 -14.93
CA ASP A 81 -3.02 2.08 -15.73
C ASP A 81 -1.98 1.28 -14.92
N GLU A 82 -2.00 1.41 -13.61
CA GLU A 82 -1.19 0.62 -12.67
C GLU A 82 -1.99 0.30 -11.41
N ALA A 83 -1.61 -0.77 -10.70
CA ALA A 83 -2.16 -1.11 -9.40
C ALA A 83 -1.56 -0.21 -8.30
N SER A 84 -1.76 1.10 -8.45
CA SER A 84 -1.26 2.10 -7.51
C SER A 84 -2.03 2.08 -6.21
N VAL A 85 -1.33 1.87 -5.10
CA VAL A 85 -1.92 1.87 -3.75
C VAL A 85 -2.53 3.22 -3.42
N THR A 86 -1.75 4.28 -3.52
CA THR A 86 -2.22 5.63 -3.18
C THR A 86 -3.22 6.17 -4.19
N GLY A 87 -3.09 5.80 -5.47
CA GLY A 87 -4.06 6.10 -6.51
C GLY A 87 -5.41 5.44 -6.21
N THR A 88 -5.40 4.13 -5.93
CA THR A 88 -6.62 3.39 -5.54
C THR A 88 -7.26 4.00 -4.30
N ALA A 89 -6.47 4.27 -3.23
CA ALA A 89 -7.00 4.87 -2.01
C ALA A 89 -7.70 6.20 -2.26
N ASN A 90 -7.09 7.08 -3.04
CA ASN A 90 -7.66 8.39 -3.37
C ASN A 90 -8.95 8.27 -4.18
N VAL A 91 -8.96 7.40 -5.19
CA VAL A 91 -10.16 7.19 -6.02
C VAL A 91 -11.29 6.59 -5.18
N VAL A 92 -11.00 5.59 -4.33
CA VAL A 92 -12.00 5.02 -3.41
C VAL A 92 -12.58 6.08 -2.49
N MET A 93 -11.73 6.90 -1.85
CA MET A 93 -12.20 7.97 -0.95
C MET A 93 -13.00 9.06 -1.66
N ALA A 94 -12.77 9.29 -2.94
CA ALA A 94 -13.60 10.19 -3.75
C ALA A 94 -14.91 9.52 -4.18
N ALA A 95 -14.87 8.28 -4.63
CA ALA A 95 -15.99 7.56 -5.20
C ALA A 95 -17.10 7.23 -4.19
N VAL A 96 -16.79 7.11 -2.90
CA VAL A 96 -17.80 6.80 -1.86
C VAL A 96 -18.89 7.86 -1.73
N LEU A 97 -18.65 9.09 -2.17
CA LEU A 97 -19.64 10.17 -2.19
C LEU A 97 -20.02 10.60 -3.63
N ALA A 98 -19.58 9.89 -4.66
CA ALA A 98 -19.95 10.15 -6.04
C ALA A 98 -21.38 9.64 -6.32
N GLU A 99 -22.10 10.30 -7.23
CA GLU A 99 -23.41 9.80 -7.66
C GLU A 99 -23.29 8.54 -8.51
N GLY A 100 -24.09 7.54 -8.19
CA GLY A 100 -24.17 6.30 -8.95
C GLY A 100 -23.13 5.25 -8.51
N THR A 101 -22.67 4.45 -9.44
CA THR A 101 -21.76 3.32 -9.14
C THR A 101 -20.43 3.51 -9.84
N THR A 102 -19.34 3.39 -9.07
CA THR A 102 -17.97 3.36 -9.58
C THR A 102 -17.46 1.93 -9.57
N THR A 103 -16.89 1.47 -10.69
CA THR A 103 -16.17 0.21 -10.77
C THR A 103 -14.71 0.51 -11.09
N ILE A 104 -13.80 0.07 -10.22
CA ILE A 104 -12.36 0.25 -10.39
C ILE A 104 -11.77 -1.13 -10.70
N TYR A 105 -11.24 -1.30 -11.90
CA TYR A 105 -10.47 -2.49 -12.30
C TYR A 105 -8.98 -2.18 -12.24
N ASN A 106 -8.17 -3.18 -11.94
CA ASN A 106 -6.75 -3.06 -11.62
C ASN A 106 -6.49 -2.21 -10.36
N ALA A 107 -7.42 -2.25 -9.40
CA ALA A 107 -7.24 -1.63 -8.10
C ALA A 107 -6.14 -2.35 -7.32
N ALA A 108 -5.36 -1.60 -6.54
CA ALA A 108 -4.50 -2.16 -5.52
C ALA A 108 -5.36 -2.87 -4.46
N CYS A 109 -4.89 -4.01 -3.93
CA CYS A 109 -5.64 -4.82 -2.98
C CYS A 109 -4.82 -5.25 -1.75
N GLU A 110 -3.78 -4.51 -1.43
CA GLU A 110 -2.97 -4.67 -0.23
C GLU A 110 -3.82 -4.53 1.05
N PRO A 111 -3.38 -5.12 2.17
CA PRO A 111 -4.12 -5.09 3.44
C PRO A 111 -4.55 -3.69 3.88
N TYR A 112 -3.75 -2.66 3.64
CA TYR A 112 -4.11 -1.28 4.00
C TYR A 112 -5.20 -0.68 3.09
N ILE A 113 -5.33 -1.11 1.83
CA ILE A 113 -6.47 -0.75 0.98
C ILE A 113 -7.74 -1.47 1.42
N GLN A 114 -7.60 -2.77 1.74
CA GLN A 114 -8.72 -3.54 2.31
C GLN A 114 -9.20 -2.89 3.61
N GLN A 115 -8.26 -2.50 4.51
CA GLN A 115 -8.57 -1.82 5.75
C GLN A 115 -9.30 -0.49 5.53
N LEU A 116 -8.83 0.33 4.57
CA LEU A 116 -9.50 1.58 4.20
C LEU A 116 -10.94 1.32 3.75
N CYS A 117 -11.16 0.33 2.88
CA CYS A 117 -12.49 -0.04 2.41
C CYS A 117 -13.39 -0.53 3.57
N HIS A 118 -12.85 -1.32 4.49
CA HIS A 118 -13.60 -1.77 5.67
C HIS A 118 -13.94 -0.61 6.62
N LEU A 119 -13.01 0.34 6.83
CA LEU A 119 -13.28 1.56 7.59
C LEU A 119 -14.40 2.37 6.94
N LEU A 120 -14.32 2.61 5.63
CA LEU A 120 -15.34 3.37 4.91
C LEU A 120 -16.70 2.67 4.96
N ASN A 121 -16.75 1.34 4.82
CA ASN A 121 -17.99 0.57 4.97
C ASN A 121 -18.54 0.68 6.40
N ALA A 122 -17.69 0.64 7.43
CA ALA A 122 -18.10 0.89 8.80
C ALA A 122 -18.62 2.33 9.02
N MET A 123 -18.19 3.29 8.19
CA MET A 123 -18.70 4.67 8.16
C MET A 123 -19.96 4.83 7.32
N GLY A 124 -20.51 3.76 6.74
CA GLY A 124 -21.75 3.77 5.95
C GLY A 124 -21.55 3.81 4.43
N ALA A 125 -20.32 3.65 3.92
CA ALA A 125 -20.08 3.46 2.49
C ALA A 125 -20.59 2.08 2.02
N ASN A 126 -20.68 1.90 0.71
CA ASN A 126 -21.10 0.65 0.09
C ASN A 126 -20.03 0.20 -0.93
N ILE A 127 -19.02 -0.50 -0.41
CA ILE A 127 -17.88 -1.00 -1.18
C ILE A 127 -17.90 -2.52 -1.16
N SER A 128 -17.82 -3.14 -2.33
CA SER A 128 -17.71 -4.58 -2.54
C SER A 128 -16.48 -4.93 -3.39
N GLY A 129 -16.13 -6.23 -3.46
CA GLY A 129 -14.92 -6.70 -4.14
C GLY A 129 -13.63 -6.45 -3.33
N ILE A 130 -13.72 -6.15 -2.03
CA ILE A 130 -12.57 -5.95 -1.15
C ILE A 130 -11.68 -7.19 -1.18
N ALA A 131 -10.36 -7.00 -1.16
CA ALA A 131 -9.33 -8.02 -1.33
C ALA A 131 -9.20 -8.57 -2.77
N SER A 132 -9.80 -7.91 -3.75
CA SER A 132 -9.58 -8.19 -5.17
C SER A 132 -9.15 -6.92 -5.91
N ASN A 133 -8.70 -7.09 -7.14
CA ASN A 133 -8.34 -5.98 -8.02
C ASN A 133 -9.55 -5.36 -8.74
N LEU A 134 -10.76 -5.76 -8.39
CA LEU A 134 -12.01 -5.24 -8.92
C LEU A 134 -12.90 -4.76 -7.78
N LEU A 135 -12.91 -3.46 -7.56
CA LEU A 135 -13.75 -2.82 -6.56
C LEU A 135 -15.02 -2.24 -7.20
N THR A 136 -16.14 -2.41 -6.52
CA THR A 136 -17.41 -1.76 -6.88
C THR A 136 -17.88 -0.91 -5.70
N ILE A 137 -18.13 0.37 -5.95
CA ILE A 137 -18.49 1.37 -4.97
C ILE A 137 -19.80 2.00 -5.38
N VAL A 138 -20.83 1.83 -4.58
CA VAL A 138 -22.09 2.56 -4.76
C VAL A 138 -22.02 3.80 -3.88
N GLY A 139 -22.08 4.97 -4.50
CA GLY A 139 -21.97 6.24 -3.79
C GLY A 139 -23.11 6.46 -2.81
N VAL A 140 -22.81 7.14 -1.71
CA VAL A 140 -23.77 7.47 -0.65
C VAL A 140 -23.78 8.98 -0.42
N GLU A 141 -24.90 9.51 0.10
CA GLU A 141 -25.04 10.95 0.33
C GLU A 141 -24.11 11.47 1.45
N LYS A 142 -23.86 10.64 2.47
CA LYS A 142 -23.03 10.99 3.63
C LYS A 142 -22.44 9.78 4.32
N LEU A 143 -21.31 10.00 4.96
CA LEU A 143 -20.69 9.05 5.88
C LEU A 143 -20.91 9.51 7.33
N HIS A 144 -20.79 8.56 8.27
CA HIS A 144 -20.87 8.80 9.70
C HIS A 144 -19.58 8.35 10.42
N GLY A 145 -19.48 8.64 11.72
CA GLY A 145 -18.34 8.17 12.52
C GLY A 145 -18.36 6.67 12.73
N ALA A 146 -17.20 6.05 12.86
CA ALA A 146 -17.03 4.64 13.17
C ALA A 146 -15.84 4.41 14.11
N THR A 147 -15.87 3.29 14.82
CA THR A 147 -14.72 2.78 15.58
C THR A 147 -14.01 1.74 14.73
N HIS A 148 -12.71 1.88 14.56
CA HIS A 148 -11.92 0.99 13.73
C HIS A 148 -10.54 0.75 14.38
N ARG A 149 -10.09 -0.51 14.40
CA ARG A 149 -8.74 -0.86 14.85
C ARG A 149 -7.81 -0.86 13.63
N ILE A 150 -6.75 -0.04 13.70
CA ILE A 150 -5.73 -0.01 12.65
C ILE A 150 -4.92 -1.32 12.70
N LEU A 151 -4.65 -1.89 11.55
CA LEU A 151 -3.76 -3.05 11.40
C LEU A 151 -2.30 -2.66 11.69
N PRO A 152 -1.48 -3.59 12.20
CA PRO A 152 -0.05 -3.39 12.23
C PRO A 152 0.50 -3.23 10.80
N ASP A 153 1.56 -2.46 10.66
CA ASP A 153 2.22 -2.28 9.37
C ASP A 153 3.00 -3.57 9.01
N MET A 154 2.60 -4.22 7.92
CA MET A 154 3.25 -5.46 7.45
C MET A 154 4.72 -5.25 7.06
N ILE A 155 5.10 -4.02 6.66
CA ILE A 155 6.49 -3.68 6.33
C ILE A 155 7.32 -3.58 7.60
N GLU A 156 6.78 -2.98 8.67
CA GLU A 156 7.43 -2.98 9.98
C GLU A 156 7.58 -4.41 10.52
N VAL A 157 6.52 -5.22 10.44
CA VAL A 157 6.61 -6.64 10.87
C VAL A 157 7.71 -7.37 10.10
N GLY A 158 7.78 -7.23 8.77
CA GLY A 158 8.83 -7.81 7.95
C GLY A 158 10.23 -7.29 8.33
N SER A 159 10.35 -6.00 8.62
CA SER A 159 11.61 -5.39 9.07
C SER A 159 12.06 -5.96 10.42
N PHE A 160 11.11 -6.17 11.36
CA PHE A 160 11.43 -6.82 12.65
C PHE A 160 11.77 -8.30 12.52
N ILE A 161 11.19 -9.03 11.55
CA ILE A 161 11.64 -10.40 11.23
C ILE A 161 13.10 -10.36 10.77
N GLY A 162 13.46 -9.46 9.86
CA GLY A 162 14.84 -9.29 9.41
C GLY A 162 15.79 -8.90 10.54
N MET A 163 15.40 -7.95 11.40
CA MET A 163 16.18 -7.58 12.58
C MET A 163 16.38 -8.75 13.53
N ALA A 164 15.32 -9.52 13.81
CA ALA A 164 15.39 -10.70 14.67
C ALA A 164 16.38 -11.74 14.14
N ALA A 165 16.38 -11.97 12.81
CA ALA A 165 17.32 -12.86 12.16
C ALA A 165 18.78 -12.39 12.28
N MET A 166 19.03 -11.06 12.28
CA MET A 166 20.39 -10.52 12.27
C MET A 166 21.02 -10.37 13.64
N VAL A 167 20.24 -10.02 14.67
CA VAL A 167 20.76 -9.62 15.98
C VAL A 167 20.07 -10.35 17.15
N GLY A 168 19.18 -11.30 16.87
CA GLY A 168 18.25 -11.79 17.87
C GLY A 168 18.73 -12.97 18.69
N ASP A 169 18.50 -12.90 20.00
CA ASP A 169 18.53 -14.03 20.93
C ASP A 169 17.14 -14.70 21.06
N GLY A 170 16.34 -14.63 20.00
CA GLY A 170 14.93 -15.00 19.98
C GLY A 170 14.01 -13.80 20.24
N ILE A 171 13.21 -13.42 19.24
CA ILE A 171 12.30 -12.26 19.32
C ILE A 171 10.87 -12.73 19.07
N ARG A 172 9.94 -12.30 19.92
CA ARG A 172 8.50 -12.44 19.70
C ARG A 172 7.92 -11.10 19.27
N ILE A 173 7.31 -11.09 18.08
CA ILE A 173 6.56 -9.96 17.55
C ILE A 173 5.09 -10.23 17.81
N LYS A 174 4.42 -9.36 18.58
CA LYS A 174 3.04 -9.57 19.02
C LYS A 174 2.05 -8.85 18.11
N ASP A 175 0.84 -9.40 18.03
CA ASP A 175 -0.29 -8.78 17.32
C ASP A 175 0.08 -8.44 15.85
N CYS A 176 0.70 -9.37 15.14
CA CYS A 176 1.25 -9.13 13.80
C CYS A 176 0.22 -9.08 12.68
N ALA A 177 -1.06 -9.38 12.97
CA ALA A 177 -2.08 -9.64 11.95
C ALA A 177 -1.59 -10.69 10.92
N VAL A 178 -1.15 -11.84 11.40
CA VAL A 178 -0.44 -12.89 10.62
C VAL A 178 -1.14 -13.21 9.31
N LYS A 179 -2.47 -13.25 9.30
CA LYS A 179 -3.28 -13.50 8.10
C LYS A 179 -3.14 -12.40 7.02
N GLN A 180 -2.64 -11.23 7.39
CA GLN A 180 -2.46 -10.08 6.50
C GLN A 180 -1.00 -9.92 6.04
N LEU A 181 -0.10 -10.82 6.43
CA LEU A 181 1.31 -10.73 6.05
C LEU A 181 1.61 -11.32 4.65
N GLY A 182 0.64 -12.04 4.05
CA GLY A 182 0.81 -12.65 2.73
C GLY A 182 2.06 -13.53 2.66
N VAL A 183 2.88 -13.32 1.65
CA VAL A 183 4.11 -14.10 1.39
C VAL A 183 5.32 -13.64 2.20
N ILE A 184 5.20 -12.60 3.04
CA ILE A 184 6.34 -12.01 3.76
C ILE A 184 7.06 -13.05 4.63
N PRO A 185 6.40 -13.81 5.53
CA PRO A 185 7.10 -14.83 6.33
C PRO A 185 7.78 -15.89 5.47
N ASP A 186 7.16 -16.31 4.37
CA ASP A 186 7.71 -17.34 3.49
C ASP A 186 8.95 -16.85 2.72
N ALA A 187 9.00 -15.56 2.36
CA ALA A 187 10.21 -14.99 1.76
C ALA A 187 11.43 -15.10 2.70
N PHE A 188 11.24 -14.85 4.00
CA PHE A 188 12.30 -15.04 4.99
C PHE A 188 12.62 -16.53 5.26
N ARG A 189 11.60 -17.41 5.29
CA ARG A 189 11.81 -18.87 5.43
C ARG A 189 12.66 -19.41 4.30
N ARG A 190 12.48 -18.93 3.07
CA ARG A 190 13.31 -19.31 1.92
C ARG A 190 14.78 -18.91 2.06
N LEU A 191 15.09 -17.94 2.90
CA LEU A 191 16.46 -17.59 3.28
C LEU A 191 16.97 -18.41 4.47
N GLY A 192 16.18 -19.37 4.98
CA GLY A 192 16.52 -20.24 6.09
C GLY A 192 16.13 -19.72 7.47
N VAL A 193 15.36 -18.60 7.54
CA VAL A 193 14.90 -18.05 8.81
C VAL A 193 13.74 -18.89 9.34
N GLN A 194 13.89 -19.43 10.55
CA GLN A 194 12.79 -20.10 11.25
C GLN A 194 11.81 -19.06 11.79
N ILE A 195 10.52 -19.26 11.50
CA ILE A 195 9.44 -18.39 11.97
C ILE A 195 8.31 -19.29 12.47
N ASP A 196 8.07 -19.24 13.77
CA ASP A 196 7.01 -19.98 14.42
C ASP A 196 5.79 -19.04 14.57
N VAL A 197 4.61 -19.57 14.30
CA VAL A 197 3.35 -18.83 14.41
C VAL A 197 2.60 -19.31 15.66
N ASP A 198 2.25 -18.38 16.54
CA ASP A 198 1.51 -18.65 17.77
C ASP A 198 0.30 -17.69 17.83
N GLY A 199 -0.83 -18.15 17.30
CA GLY A 199 -2.02 -17.30 17.13
C GLY A 199 -1.77 -16.15 16.16
N ASP A 200 -1.75 -14.92 16.66
CA ASP A 200 -1.46 -13.72 15.87
C ASP A 200 -0.06 -13.14 16.15
N ASP A 201 0.76 -13.90 16.86
CA ASP A 201 2.16 -13.60 17.16
C ASP A 201 3.11 -14.37 16.23
N LEU A 202 4.28 -13.79 15.96
CA LEU A 202 5.42 -14.48 15.35
C LEU A 202 6.54 -14.61 16.37
N TYR A 203 7.18 -15.78 16.39
CA TYR A 203 8.41 -16.00 17.15
C TYR A 203 9.53 -16.39 16.20
N ILE A 204 10.62 -15.65 16.26
CA ILE A 204 11.83 -15.88 15.49
C ILE A 204 12.89 -16.35 16.48
N PRO A 205 13.20 -17.66 16.56
CA PRO A 205 14.19 -18.19 17.50
C PRO A 205 15.60 -17.79 17.11
N HIS A 206 16.51 -17.86 18.08
CA HIS A 206 17.93 -17.73 17.78
C HIS A 206 18.39 -18.84 16.84
N GLN A 207 19.10 -18.47 15.79
CA GLN A 207 19.75 -19.41 14.87
C GLN A 207 21.22 -19.02 14.66
N SER A 208 22.12 -19.99 14.70
CA SER A 208 23.54 -19.75 14.48
C SER A 208 23.93 -19.63 13.02
N HIS A 209 23.08 -20.07 12.11
CA HIS A 209 23.31 -20.01 10.66
C HIS A 209 22.00 -20.18 9.89
N TYR A 210 21.99 -19.65 8.69
CA TYR A 210 20.88 -19.72 7.74
C TYR A 210 21.35 -20.41 6.47
N VAL A 211 20.46 -21.16 5.81
CA VAL A 211 20.74 -21.83 4.53
C VAL A 211 19.62 -21.49 3.57
N VAL A 212 19.97 -20.89 2.43
CA VAL A 212 19.03 -20.54 1.38
C VAL A 212 18.45 -21.82 0.77
N ASP A 213 17.12 -21.87 0.62
CA ASP A 213 16.46 -22.94 -0.11
C ASP A 213 16.81 -22.88 -1.61
N SER A 214 16.67 -24.01 -2.29
CA SER A 214 16.65 -24.09 -3.75
C SER A 214 15.25 -24.37 -4.24
N PHE A 215 14.99 -24.12 -5.53
CA PHE A 215 13.77 -24.63 -6.16
C PHE A 215 13.78 -26.16 -6.19
N ILE A 216 12.62 -26.77 -6.43
CA ILE A 216 12.44 -28.25 -6.45
C ILE A 216 13.38 -28.92 -7.44
N ASP A 217 13.69 -28.24 -8.56
CA ASP A 217 14.62 -28.71 -9.58
C ASP A 217 16.10 -28.45 -9.27
N GLY A 218 16.39 -27.91 -8.05
CA GLY A 218 17.75 -27.56 -7.63
C GLY A 218 18.28 -26.22 -8.18
N SER A 219 17.48 -25.47 -8.95
CA SER A 219 17.89 -24.16 -9.46
C SER A 219 17.96 -23.11 -8.34
N ILE A 220 18.68 -22.01 -8.63
CA ILE A 220 18.90 -20.92 -7.67
C ILE A 220 17.57 -20.23 -7.33
N MET A 221 17.30 -20.08 -6.04
CA MET A 221 16.14 -19.38 -5.52
C MET A 221 16.08 -17.95 -6.03
N THR A 222 14.90 -17.51 -6.46
CA THR A 222 14.64 -16.13 -6.86
C THR A 222 13.62 -15.49 -5.92
N LEU A 223 13.96 -14.34 -5.36
CA LEU A 223 13.06 -13.43 -4.65
C LEU A 223 12.78 -12.25 -5.57
N ALA A 224 11.54 -12.09 -5.97
CA ALA A 224 11.11 -10.99 -6.82
C ALA A 224 9.89 -10.30 -6.21
N ASP A 225 9.86 -8.98 -6.31
CA ASP A 225 8.69 -8.19 -5.94
C ASP A 225 7.57 -8.36 -6.98
N ALA A 226 6.35 -8.19 -6.52
CA ALA A 226 5.15 -8.21 -7.34
C ALA A 226 4.00 -7.51 -6.61
N PRO A 227 2.97 -7.03 -7.35
CA PRO A 227 1.74 -6.56 -6.75
C PRO A 227 1.14 -7.58 -5.79
N TRP A 228 0.49 -7.10 -4.74
CA TRP A 228 -0.18 -7.97 -3.76
C TRP A 228 -1.08 -9.02 -4.43
N PRO A 229 -1.08 -10.29 -4.00
CA PRO A 229 -0.43 -10.82 -2.78
C PRO A 229 1.05 -11.23 -2.96
N GLY A 230 1.74 -10.74 -3.99
CA GLY A 230 3.16 -10.93 -4.16
C GLY A 230 4.00 -10.19 -3.11
N LEU A 231 5.33 -10.35 -3.22
CA LEU A 231 6.27 -9.75 -2.29
C LEU A 231 6.35 -8.23 -2.51
N THR A 232 6.16 -7.47 -1.44
CA THR A 232 6.31 -6.01 -1.50
C THR A 232 7.76 -5.59 -1.81
N PRO A 233 7.99 -4.62 -2.70
CA PRO A 233 9.33 -4.11 -3.00
C PRO A 233 10.02 -3.48 -1.78
N ASP A 234 9.25 -2.94 -0.82
CA ASP A 234 9.80 -2.26 0.36
C ASP A 234 10.62 -3.19 1.26
N LEU A 235 10.39 -4.49 1.20
CA LEU A 235 11.15 -5.49 1.99
C LEU A 235 12.34 -6.11 1.24
N LEU A 236 12.54 -5.83 -0.04
CA LEU A 236 13.67 -6.40 -0.79
C LEU A 236 15.02 -6.03 -0.16
N SER A 237 15.19 -4.78 0.28
CA SER A 237 16.41 -4.33 0.95
C SER A 237 16.68 -5.08 2.26
N VAL A 238 15.65 -5.33 3.05
CA VAL A 238 15.73 -6.11 4.30
C VAL A 238 16.12 -7.57 4.00
N LEU A 239 15.47 -8.18 3.00
CA LEU A 239 15.77 -9.55 2.56
C LEU A 239 17.21 -9.67 2.02
N ILE A 240 17.72 -8.66 1.31
CA ILE A 240 19.12 -8.61 0.85
C ILE A 240 20.07 -8.66 2.06
N VAL A 241 19.82 -7.85 3.09
CA VAL A 241 20.65 -7.85 4.31
C VAL A 241 20.64 -9.24 4.95
N VAL A 242 19.49 -9.87 5.11
CA VAL A 242 19.40 -11.24 5.65
C VAL A 242 20.14 -12.24 4.76
N ALA A 243 19.99 -12.15 3.45
CA ALA A 243 20.65 -13.02 2.48
C ALA A 243 22.19 -12.95 2.57
N THR A 244 22.77 -11.79 2.94
CA THR A 244 24.25 -11.66 3.12
C THR A 244 24.79 -12.55 4.25
N GLN A 245 23.95 -12.99 5.18
CA GLN A 245 24.31 -13.85 6.31
C GLN A 245 23.90 -15.31 6.10
N ALA A 246 23.23 -15.62 5.00
CA ALA A 246 22.81 -16.98 4.67
C ALA A 246 23.84 -17.68 3.77
N ARG A 247 23.96 -19.01 3.92
CA ARG A 247 24.76 -19.85 3.04
C ARG A 247 23.93 -20.25 1.82
N GLY A 248 24.48 -20.08 0.64
CA GLY A 248 23.82 -20.42 -0.62
C GLY A 248 23.83 -19.26 -1.60
N SER A 249 23.01 -19.36 -2.63
CA SER A 249 22.85 -18.33 -3.64
C SER A 249 21.38 -17.99 -3.79
N VAL A 250 21.06 -16.70 -3.90
CA VAL A 250 19.72 -16.21 -4.16
C VAL A 250 19.81 -15.06 -5.18
N LEU A 251 18.91 -15.07 -6.15
CA LEU A 251 18.72 -13.96 -7.07
C LEU A 251 17.64 -13.05 -6.52
N VAL A 252 17.96 -11.79 -6.26
CA VAL A 252 16.96 -10.77 -5.91
C VAL A 252 16.69 -9.93 -7.15
N HIS A 253 15.42 -9.89 -7.56
CA HIS A 253 15.00 -9.22 -8.77
C HIS A 253 13.88 -8.22 -8.46
N GLN A 254 14.20 -6.92 -8.54
CA GLN A 254 13.23 -5.84 -8.45
C GLN A 254 12.58 -5.64 -9.82
N LYS A 255 11.25 -5.70 -9.88
CA LYS A 255 10.45 -5.62 -11.12
C LYS A 255 9.50 -4.44 -11.16
N MET A 256 9.06 -3.96 -9.99
CA MET A 256 7.99 -2.97 -9.91
C MET A 256 8.49 -1.54 -10.07
N PHE A 257 9.75 -1.26 -9.76
CA PHE A 257 10.32 0.08 -9.85
C PHE A 257 11.66 0.01 -10.58
N GLU A 258 11.85 0.96 -11.51
CA GLU A 258 13.11 1.17 -12.22
C GLU A 258 14.05 2.12 -11.45
#